data_679b9741291c96640fb898008fc7e0aa
#
_entry.id   679b9741291c96640fb898008fc7e0aa
#
_cell.length_a   1.000
_cell.length_b   1.000
_cell.length_c   1.000
_cell.angle_alpha   90.00
_cell.angle_beta   90.00
_cell.angle_gamma   90.00
#
_symmetry.space_group_name_H-M   'P 1'
#
loop_
_entity.id
_entity.type
_entity.pdbx_description
1 polymer ?
#
loop_
_entity_poly.entity_id
_entity_poly.type
_entity_poly.pdbx_seq_one_letter_code
_entity_poly.pdbx_strand_id
1 'polypeptide(L)'
;LLHASSAPQQKDQPVVTEKTENDYVLGTNDEELDRLGLQHRVWRPVVTECWQRVGITHGWRVIDVGAGPGYATADLAEIVGPTGSVLAIERSARFLEAARERCRRRGLSNVEFRQADLMESSLGQLNFDASWCRWVACFVSSPAKLIDNIAGALRPGGLAIFHEYSDYETFRFMPTRPALEKFAQEVMASWRATGGEPDVARALPGLLREAGMRVLEIHPRVRTVAPNDYAWQWPASFIEINVARLQELGRLTPVEGAEVLREFRAADADPQSWFTTPMFLEIIARRE
;
A
#
# COMPACT_ATOMS: atom_id res chain seq x y z
N LEU A 1 42.91 -58.47 9.14
CA LEU A 1 41.53 -58.09 9.53
C LEU A 1 41.45 -56.57 9.60
N LEU A 2 41.03 -55.95 8.48
CA LEU A 2 40.84 -54.51 8.31
C LEU A 2 39.34 -54.18 8.50
N HIS A 3 39.03 -53.39 9.51
CA HIS A 3 37.70 -52.82 9.67
C HIS A 3 37.60 -51.53 8.85
N ALA A 4 36.73 -51.54 7.86
CA ALA A 4 36.30 -50.35 7.14
C ALA A 4 35.22 -49.63 7.91
N SER A 5 35.52 -48.37 8.33
CA SER A 5 34.58 -47.44 8.94
C SER A 5 33.79 -46.73 7.84
N SER A 6 32.50 -46.94 7.81
CA SER A 6 31.58 -46.22 6.92
C SER A 6 31.23 -44.88 7.55
N ALA A 7 31.52 -43.79 6.81
CA ALA A 7 31.08 -42.44 7.18
C ALA A 7 29.55 -42.28 6.95
N PRO A 8 28.84 -41.50 7.79
CA PRO A 8 27.42 -41.27 7.58
C PRO A 8 27.15 -40.31 6.42
N GLN A 9 26.24 -40.71 5.55
CA GLN A 9 25.70 -39.87 4.45
C GLN A 9 24.97 -38.67 5.06
N GLN A 10 25.42 -37.50 4.67
CA GLN A 10 24.77 -36.23 4.93
C GLN A 10 23.44 -36.18 4.10
N LYS A 11 22.32 -36.14 4.79
CA LYS A 11 20.99 -35.94 4.16
C LYS A 11 20.96 -34.53 3.60
N ASP A 12 20.70 -34.42 2.30
CA ASP A 12 20.38 -33.19 1.62
C ASP A 12 19.20 -32.50 2.32
N GLN A 13 19.46 -31.35 2.91
CA GLN A 13 18.41 -30.43 3.34
C GLN A 13 17.80 -29.81 2.08
N PRO A 14 16.47 -29.65 2.01
CA PRO A 14 15.84 -28.97 0.89
C PRO A 14 16.36 -27.55 0.82
N VAL A 15 16.89 -27.16 -0.33
CA VAL A 15 17.21 -25.77 -0.68
C VAL A 15 15.90 -24.99 -0.62
N VAL A 16 15.71 -24.21 0.44
CA VAL A 16 14.68 -23.19 0.50
C VAL A 16 15.08 -22.18 -0.59
N THR A 17 14.41 -22.25 -1.73
CA THR A 17 14.50 -21.19 -2.72
C THR A 17 14.03 -19.91 -2.05
N GLU A 18 14.96 -18.97 -1.82
CA GLU A 18 14.62 -17.59 -1.49
C GLU A 18 13.63 -17.11 -2.56
N LYS A 19 12.36 -16.96 -2.17
CA LYS A 19 11.39 -16.19 -2.95
C LYS A 19 11.99 -14.78 -3.04
N THR A 20 12.47 -14.44 -4.23
CA THR A 20 13.06 -13.13 -4.50
C THR A 20 12.04 -12.04 -4.18
N GLU A 21 12.49 -10.92 -3.61
CA GLU A 21 11.69 -9.71 -3.27
C GLU A 21 10.93 -9.09 -4.47
N ASN A 22 10.93 -9.76 -5.62
CA ASN A 22 10.30 -9.34 -6.89
C ASN A 22 8.77 -9.41 -6.91
N ASP A 23 8.10 -9.78 -5.81
CA ASP A 23 6.65 -9.97 -5.78
C ASP A 23 5.83 -8.68 -5.60
N TYR A 24 6.45 -7.55 -5.29
CA TYR A 24 5.75 -6.26 -5.28
C TYR A 24 5.89 -5.60 -6.65
N VAL A 25 4.77 -5.36 -7.30
CA VAL A 25 4.74 -4.91 -8.71
C VAL A 25 5.50 -3.59 -8.95
N LEU A 26 5.59 -2.73 -7.94
CA LEU A 26 6.30 -1.45 -8.00
C LEU A 26 7.76 -1.52 -7.52
N GLY A 27 8.22 -2.68 -6.99
CA GLY A 27 9.56 -2.86 -6.43
C GLY A 27 9.71 -2.36 -4.99
N THR A 28 10.89 -2.59 -4.39
CA THR A 28 11.18 -2.24 -2.97
C THR A 28 12.52 -1.51 -2.82
N ASN A 29 13.06 -0.91 -3.87
CA ASN A 29 14.33 -0.17 -3.89
C ASN A 29 14.29 1.15 -3.09
N ASP A 30 15.42 1.86 -3.00
CA ASP A 30 15.51 3.12 -2.24
C ASP A 30 14.64 4.23 -2.86
N GLU A 31 14.54 4.26 -4.18
CA GLU A 31 13.69 5.21 -4.91
C GLU A 31 12.21 5.02 -4.56
N GLU A 32 11.76 3.77 -4.41
CA GLU A 32 10.40 3.46 -3.98
C GLU A 32 10.16 3.84 -2.51
N LEU A 33 11.16 3.68 -1.63
CA LEU A 33 11.08 4.16 -0.25
C LEU A 33 10.83 5.69 -0.20
N ASP A 34 11.57 6.46 -1.00
CA ASP A 34 11.44 7.91 -1.08
C ASP A 34 10.11 8.32 -1.70
N ARG A 35 9.67 7.64 -2.76
CA ARG A 35 8.37 7.86 -3.41
C ARG A 35 7.22 7.63 -2.44
N LEU A 36 7.24 6.54 -1.68
CA LEU A 36 6.22 6.24 -0.66
C LEU A 36 6.22 7.28 0.46
N GLY A 37 7.39 7.83 0.79
CA GLY A 37 7.49 8.96 1.72
C GLY A 37 6.84 10.24 1.19
N LEU A 38 7.07 10.56 -0.07
CA LEU A 38 6.42 11.69 -0.74
C LEU A 38 4.90 11.46 -0.80
N GLN A 39 4.46 10.28 -1.23
CA GLN A 39 3.05 9.89 -1.27
C GLN A 39 2.38 10.07 0.09
N HIS A 40 3.03 9.62 1.16
CA HIS A 40 2.50 9.80 2.51
C HIS A 40 2.37 11.28 2.86
N ARG A 41 3.37 12.12 2.61
CA ARG A 41 3.30 13.57 2.88
C ARG A 41 2.17 14.27 2.13
N VAL A 42 1.96 13.91 0.86
CA VAL A 42 0.88 14.48 0.03
C VAL A 42 -0.51 14.15 0.59
N TRP A 43 -0.69 12.90 1.05
CA TRP A 43 -1.99 12.42 1.50
C TRP A 43 -2.19 12.48 3.03
N ARG A 44 -1.15 12.82 3.79
CA ARG A 44 -1.19 12.87 5.27
C ARG A 44 -2.33 13.74 5.83
N PRO A 45 -2.65 14.91 5.25
CA PRO A 45 -3.77 15.72 5.76
C PRO A 45 -5.11 14.98 5.68
N VAL A 46 -5.39 14.29 4.57
CA VAL A 46 -6.63 13.49 4.38
C VAL A 46 -6.64 12.30 5.35
N VAL A 47 -5.51 11.63 5.51
CA VAL A 47 -5.36 10.49 6.42
C VAL A 47 -5.58 10.89 7.88
N THR A 48 -4.96 11.98 8.32
CA THR A 48 -5.11 12.46 9.71
C THR A 48 -6.52 12.98 10.00
N GLU A 49 -7.17 13.65 9.05
CA GLU A 49 -8.58 14.02 9.14
C GLU A 49 -9.47 12.78 9.34
N CYS A 50 -9.25 11.72 8.55
CA CYS A 50 -9.97 10.46 8.70
C CYS A 50 -9.78 9.87 10.11
N TRP A 51 -8.54 9.71 10.56
CA TRP A 51 -8.24 9.13 11.87
C TRP A 51 -8.83 9.92 13.03
N GLN A 52 -8.82 11.27 12.96
CA GLN A 52 -9.46 12.13 13.94
C GLN A 52 -11.00 11.97 13.95
N ARG A 53 -11.61 11.90 12.76
CA ARG A 53 -13.07 11.75 12.63
C ARG A 53 -13.56 10.42 13.18
N VAL A 54 -12.81 9.32 12.95
CA VAL A 54 -13.16 8.01 13.50
C VAL A 54 -12.76 7.84 14.97
N GLY A 55 -12.04 8.81 15.53
CA GLY A 55 -11.73 8.87 16.96
C GLY A 55 -10.53 8.03 17.39
N ILE A 56 -9.57 7.72 16.48
CA ILE A 56 -8.30 7.08 16.90
C ILE A 56 -7.62 7.99 17.92
N THR A 57 -7.32 7.47 19.11
CA THR A 57 -6.84 8.25 20.25
C THR A 57 -5.89 7.45 21.16
N HIS A 58 -5.39 8.10 22.19
CA HIS A 58 -4.51 7.51 23.19
C HIS A 58 -5.06 6.20 23.76
N GLY A 59 -4.17 5.22 23.93
CA GLY A 59 -4.49 3.93 24.50
C GLY A 59 -5.06 2.92 23.50
N TRP A 60 -5.40 3.32 22.27
CA TRP A 60 -5.91 2.38 21.27
C TRP A 60 -4.82 1.43 20.77
N ARG A 61 -5.26 0.22 20.42
CA ARG A 61 -4.46 -0.78 19.73
C ARG A 61 -4.87 -0.79 18.25
N VAL A 62 -3.93 -0.49 17.36
CA VAL A 62 -4.19 -0.32 15.92
C VAL A 62 -3.34 -1.27 15.11
N ILE A 63 -3.91 -1.88 14.07
CA ILE A 63 -3.16 -2.64 13.06
C ILE A 63 -2.92 -1.75 11.85
N ASP A 64 -1.67 -1.62 11.42
CA ASP A 64 -1.29 -1.03 10.15
C ASP A 64 -1.02 -2.16 9.15
N VAL A 65 -1.97 -2.36 8.24
CA VAL A 65 -2.00 -3.47 7.28
C VAL A 65 -1.28 -3.05 6.01
N GLY A 66 -0.23 -3.79 5.63
CA GLY A 66 0.65 -3.39 4.54
C GLY A 66 1.38 -2.09 4.87
N ALA A 67 2.04 -2.08 6.03
CA ALA A 67 2.66 -0.88 6.61
C ALA A 67 3.70 -0.20 5.71
N GLY A 68 4.23 -0.93 4.72
CA GLY A 68 5.30 -0.45 3.86
C GLY A 68 6.48 0.05 4.69
N PRO A 69 7.10 1.18 4.30
CA PRO A 69 8.22 1.76 5.05
C PRO A 69 7.82 2.45 6.37
N GLY A 70 6.58 2.25 6.88
CA GLY A 70 6.15 2.64 8.22
C GLY A 70 5.83 4.13 8.42
N TYR A 71 5.48 4.86 7.36
CA TYR A 71 5.11 6.27 7.50
C TYR A 71 3.81 6.46 8.27
N ALA A 72 2.76 5.70 7.92
CA ALA A 72 1.49 5.68 8.64
C ALA A 72 1.64 5.05 10.02
N THR A 73 2.41 3.97 10.13
CA THR A 73 2.76 3.30 11.39
C THR A 73 3.28 4.29 12.44
N ALA A 74 4.25 5.12 12.06
CA ALA A 74 4.86 6.08 12.98
C ALA A 74 3.88 7.18 13.41
N ASP A 75 3.06 7.70 12.50
CA ASP A 75 2.03 8.69 12.84
C ASP A 75 0.94 8.07 13.76
N LEU A 76 0.50 6.84 13.49
CA LEU A 76 -0.43 6.11 14.36
C LEU A 76 0.16 5.87 15.75
N ALA A 77 1.43 5.48 15.84
CA ALA A 77 2.12 5.23 17.10
C ALA A 77 2.22 6.49 17.97
N GLU A 78 2.41 7.67 17.36
CA GLU A 78 2.35 8.94 18.08
C GLU A 78 0.94 9.26 18.57
N ILE A 79 -0.09 9.04 17.75
CA ILE A 79 -1.48 9.31 18.09
C ILE A 79 -1.94 8.42 19.25
N VAL A 80 -1.67 7.13 19.19
CA VAL A 80 -2.11 6.20 20.26
C VAL A 80 -1.26 6.32 21.53
N GLY A 81 -0.06 6.91 21.43
CA GLY A 81 0.80 7.20 22.57
C GLY A 81 1.34 5.95 23.29
N PRO A 82 2.08 6.13 24.41
CA PRO A 82 2.80 5.04 25.07
C PRO A 82 1.89 4.00 25.75
N THR A 83 0.63 4.30 25.98
CA THR A 83 -0.38 3.38 26.55
C THR A 83 -1.13 2.60 25.50
N GLY A 84 -1.05 3.03 24.23
CA GLY A 84 -1.56 2.32 23.06
C GLY A 84 -0.47 1.52 22.36
N SER A 85 -0.82 0.84 21.29
CA SER A 85 0.15 0.08 20.48
C SER A 85 -0.24 0.03 19.01
N VAL A 86 0.76 -0.11 18.14
CA VAL A 86 0.57 -0.36 16.72
C VAL A 86 1.21 -1.69 16.35
N LEU A 87 0.48 -2.55 15.65
CA LEU A 87 1.01 -3.74 14.98
C LEU A 87 1.18 -3.42 13.50
N ALA A 88 2.41 -3.25 13.05
CA ALA A 88 2.76 -3.03 11.66
C ALA A 88 2.98 -4.38 10.97
N ILE A 89 2.16 -4.68 9.96
CA ILE A 89 2.25 -5.92 9.18
C ILE A 89 2.69 -5.58 7.77
N GLU A 90 3.78 -6.20 7.33
CA GLU A 90 4.33 -5.99 6.00
C GLU A 90 4.99 -7.30 5.52
N ARG A 91 4.86 -7.62 4.24
CA ARG A 91 5.48 -8.82 3.65
C ARG A 91 6.94 -8.60 3.28
N SER A 92 7.33 -7.39 2.87
CA SER A 92 8.70 -7.04 2.52
C SER A 92 9.57 -6.84 3.77
N ALA A 93 10.60 -7.66 3.92
CA ALA A 93 11.58 -7.51 4.99
C ALA A 93 12.30 -6.14 4.91
N ARG A 94 12.59 -5.67 3.70
CA ARG A 94 13.24 -4.37 3.45
C ARG A 94 12.37 -3.20 3.92
N PHE A 95 11.09 -3.20 3.57
CA PHE A 95 10.17 -2.17 4.04
C PHE A 95 10.00 -2.20 5.55
N LEU A 96 9.92 -3.41 6.12
CA LEU A 96 9.77 -3.56 7.56
C LEU A 96 11.00 -3.04 8.32
N GLU A 97 12.21 -3.24 7.78
CA GLU A 97 13.44 -2.66 8.37
C GLU A 97 13.45 -1.14 8.28
N ALA A 98 13.05 -0.57 7.15
CA ALA A 98 12.88 0.88 7.02
C ALA A 98 11.84 1.45 8.00
N ALA A 99 10.75 0.70 8.26
CA ALA A 99 9.73 1.06 9.24
C ALA A 99 10.28 1.03 10.68
N ARG A 100 11.05 0.01 11.05
CA ARG A 100 11.73 -0.07 12.36
C ARG A 100 12.66 1.10 12.58
N GLU A 101 13.51 1.38 11.60
CA GLU A 101 14.47 2.48 11.68
C GLU A 101 13.76 3.84 11.79
N ARG A 102 12.65 4.04 11.07
CA ARG A 102 11.83 5.24 11.17
C ARG A 102 11.27 5.44 12.57
N CYS A 103 10.66 4.41 13.13
CA CYS A 103 10.10 4.45 14.49
C CYS A 103 11.19 4.67 15.54
N ARG A 104 12.35 4.00 15.39
CA ARG A 104 13.50 4.20 16.27
C ARG A 104 13.99 5.64 16.28
N ARG A 105 14.13 6.27 15.10
CA ARG A 105 14.56 7.69 14.97
C ARG A 105 13.57 8.65 15.62
N ARG A 106 12.28 8.31 15.64
CA ARG A 106 11.23 9.10 16.28
C ARG A 106 11.03 8.75 17.77
N GLY A 107 11.83 7.83 18.33
CA GLY A 107 11.74 7.43 19.75
C GLY A 107 10.46 6.64 20.08
N LEU A 108 9.85 5.98 19.09
CA LEU A 108 8.61 5.23 19.25
C LEU A 108 8.93 3.79 19.67
N SER A 109 8.46 3.38 20.86
CA SER A 109 8.65 2.04 21.42
C SER A 109 7.36 1.21 21.48
N ASN A 110 6.24 1.78 21.08
CA ASN A 110 4.92 1.17 21.14
C ASN A 110 4.48 0.54 19.81
N VAL A 111 5.45 0.09 18.99
CA VAL A 111 5.21 -0.56 17.70
C VAL A 111 5.77 -1.98 17.70
N GLU A 112 4.92 -2.94 17.38
CA GLU A 112 5.31 -4.31 17.01
C GLU A 112 5.40 -4.42 15.50
N PHE A 113 6.46 -5.07 14.99
CA PHE A 113 6.64 -5.28 13.54
C PHE A 113 6.58 -6.77 13.23
N ARG A 114 5.65 -7.14 12.35
CA ARG A 114 5.44 -8.53 11.95
C ARG A 114 5.60 -8.68 10.44
N GLN A 115 6.57 -9.49 10.03
CA GLN A 115 6.67 -9.89 8.64
C GLN A 115 5.64 -11.00 8.37
N ALA A 116 4.66 -10.70 7.51
CA ALA A 116 3.65 -11.68 7.11
C ALA A 116 3.03 -11.32 5.76
N ASP A 117 2.76 -12.35 4.97
CA ASP A 117 1.86 -12.26 3.83
C ASP A 117 0.45 -12.67 4.29
N LEU A 118 -0.49 -11.72 4.23
CA LEU A 118 -1.88 -11.95 4.64
C LEU A 118 -2.67 -12.83 3.66
N MET A 119 -2.08 -13.15 2.52
CA MET A 119 -2.62 -14.14 1.59
C MET A 119 -2.24 -15.57 2.00
N GLU A 120 -1.21 -15.75 2.83
CA GLU A 120 -0.76 -17.05 3.32
C GLU A 120 -1.04 -17.26 4.82
N SER A 121 -1.03 -16.17 5.59
CA SER A 121 -1.12 -16.19 7.05
C SER A 121 -2.46 -15.65 7.57
N SER A 122 -2.90 -16.16 8.72
CA SER A 122 -4.01 -15.59 9.48
C SER A 122 -3.48 -14.75 10.64
N LEU A 123 -4.15 -13.62 10.92
CA LEU A 123 -3.84 -12.81 12.09
C LEU A 123 -4.39 -13.39 13.40
N GLY A 124 -5.43 -14.22 13.31
CA GLY A 124 -6.15 -14.74 14.47
C GLY A 124 -6.93 -13.66 15.23
N GLN A 125 -7.38 -14.00 16.44
CA GLN A 125 -8.14 -13.07 17.30
C GLN A 125 -7.19 -12.25 18.16
N LEU A 126 -6.98 -10.99 17.82
CA LEU A 126 -6.03 -10.09 18.48
C LEU A 126 -6.71 -8.96 19.29
N ASN A 127 -8.02 -8.75 19.10
CA ASN A 127 -8.84 -7.74 19.79
C ASN A 127 -8.30 -6.30 19.65
N PHE A 128 -7.97 -5.88 18.45
CA PHE A 128 -7.57 -4.51 18.14
C PHE A 128 -8.79 -3.58 18.06
N ASP A 129 -8.58 -2.29 18.40
CA ASP A 129 -9.60 -1.25 18.33
C ASP A 129 -9.86 -0.80 16.90
N ALA A 130 -8.80 -0.73 16.09
CA ALA A 130 -8.90 -0.36 14.69
C ALA A 130 -7.85 -1.06 13.82
N SER A 131 -8.14 -1.14 12.53
CA SER A 131 -7.17 -1.42 11.47
C SER A 131 -7.12 -0.28 10.47
N TRP A 132 -5.94 -0.01 9.95
CA TRP A 132 -5.67 0.90 8.86
C TRP A 132 -5.12 0.13 7.67
N CYS A 133 -5.70 0.31 6.48
CA CYS A 133 -5.29 -0.34 5.24
C CYS A 133 -5.35 0.67 4.10
N ARG A 134 -4.21 0.99 3.49
CA ARG A 134 -4.15 1.97 2.41
C ARG A 134 -3.36 1.45 1.23
N TRP A 135 -4.07 1.33 0.07
CA TRP A 135 -3.49 0.85 -1.19
C TRP A 135 -2.77 -0.49 -1.04
N VAL A 136 -3.44 -1.42 -0.40
CA VAL A 136 -3.01 -2.81 -0.20
C VAL A 136 -3.97 -3.77 -0.89
N ALA A 137 -5.28 -3.56 -0.71
CA ALA A 137 -6.29 -4.45 -1.28
C ALA A 137 -6.24 -4.48 -2.82
N CYS A 138 -5.80 -3.39 -3.46
CA CYS A 138 -5.62 -3.32 -4.92
C CYS A 138 -4.46 -4.19 -5.45
N PHE A 139 -3.56 -4.69 -4.59
CA PHE A 139 -2.41 -5.53 -4.98
C PHE A 139 -2.53 -6.99 -4.57
N VAL A 140 -3.55 -7.36 -3.79
CA VAL A 140 -3.70 -8.74 -3.32
C VAL A 140 -4.59 -9.56 -4.25
N SER A 141 -4.30 -10.85 -4.35
CA SER A 141 -5.09 -11.78 -5.17
C SER A 141 -6.45 -12.13 -4.59
N SER A 142 -6.66 -11.91 -3.29
CA SER A 142 -7.93 -12.18 -2.59
C SER A 142 -8.25 -11.09 -1.58
N PRO A 143 -8.91 -9.98 -1.99
CA PRO A 143 -9.39 -8.95 -1.07
C PRO A 143 -10.33 -9.50 0.02
N ALA A 144 -11.12 -10.54 -0.29
CA ALA A 144 -11.97 -11.21 0.70
C ALA A 144 -11.14 -11.77 1.86
N LYS A 145 -10.06 -12.51 1.55
CA LYS A 145 -9.17 -13.08 2.57
C LYS A 145 -8.48 -12.01 3.41
N LEU A 146 -8.09 -10.89 2.79
CA LEU A 146 -7.54 -9.74 3.51
C LEU A 146 -8.56 -9.18 4.51
N ILE A 147 -9.80 -9.00 4.09
CA ILE A 147 -10.88 -8.48 4.92
C ILE A 147 -11.21 -9.46 6.06
N ASP A 148 -11.28 -10.77 5.80
CA ASP A 148 -11.52 -11.80 6.83
C ASP A 148 -10.42 -11.75 7.91
N ASN A 149 -9.16 -11.60 7.50
CA ASN A 149 -8.03 -11.44 8.42
C ASN A 149 -8.18 -10.19 9.29
N ILE A 150 -8.54 -9.06 8.69
CA ILE A 150 -8.75 -7.79 9.40
C ILE A 150 -9.93 -7.93 10.37
N ALA A 151 -11.08 -8.42 9.90
CA ALA A 151 -12.27 -8.60 10.72
C ALA A 151 -12.01 -9.53 11.92
N GLY A 152 -11.31 -10.65 11.69
CA GLY A 152 -10.92 -11.58 12.75
C GLY A 152 -10.02 -10.99 13.82
N ALA A 153 -9.15 -10.06 13.45
CA ALA A 153 -8.20 -9.43 14.36
C ALA A 153 -8.79 -8.26 15.18
N LEU A 154 -9.89 -7.67 14.76
CA LEU A 154 -10.57 -6.62 15.48
C LEU A 154 -11.40 -7.17 16.64
N ARG A 155 -11.60 -6.41 17.71
CA ARG A 155 -12.60 -6.70 18.74
C ARG A 155 -14.02 -6.45 18.23
N PRO A 156 -15.07 -6.99 18.86
CA PRO A 156 -16.43 -6.54 18.60
C PRO A 156 -16.54 -5.02 18.76
N GLY A 157 -17.16 -4.34 17.81
CA GLY A 157 -17.22 -2.87 17.75
C GLY A 157 -15.94 -2.19 17.23
N GLY A 158 -14.87 -2.92 16.94
CA GLY A 158 -13.64 -2.40 16.35
C GLY A 158 -13.84 -1.92 14.91
N LEU A 159 -12.99 -0.99 14.46
CA LEU A 159 -13.12 -0.29 13.19
C LEU A 159 -12.10 -0.78 12.15
N ALA A 160 -12.57 -1.05 10.93
CA ALA A 160 -11.70 -1.20 9.77
C ALA A 160 -11.79 0.04 8.88
N ILE A 161 -10.64 0.61 8.53
CA ILE A 161 -10.51 1.84 7.77
C ILE A 161 -9.69 1.54 6.52
N PHE A 162 -10.28 1.78 5.36
CA PHE A 162 -9.65 1.56 4.07
C PHE A 162 -9.53 2.87 3.28
N HIS A 163 -8.38 3.05 2.64
CA HIS A 163 -8.19 3.98 1.52
C HIS A 163 -7.76 3.15 0.30
N GLU A 164 -8.69 2.88 -0.60
CA GLU A 164 -8.44 2.03 -1.79
C GLU A 164 -9.03 2.65 -3.05
N TYR A 165 -8.37 2.46 -4.18
CA TYR A 165 -8.81 3.02 -5.44
C TYR A 165 -10.14 2.42 -5.90
N SER A 166 -10.97 3.29 -6.50
CA SER A 166 -12.30 2.93 -7.02
C SER A 166 -12.52 3.35 -8.47
N ASP A 167 -11.76 4.32 -8.94
CA ASP A 167 -11.77 4.76 -10.33
C ASP A 167 -10.37 5.26 -10.69
N TYR A 168 -9.51 4.31 -11.09
CA TYR A 168 -8.14 4.65 -11.47
C TYR A 168 -8.08 5.40 -12.81
N GLU A 169 -9.12 5.32 -13.65
CA GLU A 169 -9.20 6.05 -14.91
C GLU A 169 -9.30 7.57 -14.72
N THR A 170 -9.60 8.04 -13.51
CA THR A 170 -9.52 9.47 -13.19
C THR A 170 -8.08 10.00 -13.10
N PHE A 171 -7.04 9.14 -13.20
CA PHE A 171 -5.66 9.56 -13.43
C PHE A 171 -5.54 10.26 -14.79
N ARG A 172 -5.80 11.57 -14.82
CA ARG A 172 -5.90 12.32 -16.08
C ARG A 172 -5.21 13.67 -16.02
N PHE A 173 -4.57 13.99 -17.12
CA PHE A 173 -4.00 15.32 -17.36
C PHE A 173 -4.94 16.17 -18.23
N MET A 174 -4.96 17.44 -17.97
CA MET A 174 -5.67 18.45 -18.74
C MET A 174 -4.68 19.54 -19.17
N PRO A 175 -4.55 19.86 -20.47
CA PRO A 175 -5.25 19.20 -21.59
C PRO A 175 -4.85 17.73 -21.71
N THR A 176 -5.72 16.97 -22.38
CA THR A 176 -5.52 15.52 -22.65
C THR A 176 -4.16 15.27 -23.31
N ARG A 177 -3.46 14.23 -22.81
CA ARG A 177 -2.14 13.81 -23.26
C ARG A 177 -2.15 12.31 -23.54
N PRO A 178 -2.20 11.88 -24.81
CA PRO A 178 -2.44 10.48 -25.17
C PRO A 178 -1.41 9.50 -24.60
N ALA A 179 -0.12 9.88 -24.52
CA ALA A 179 0.90 9.00 -23.96
C ALA A 179 0.72 8.80 -22.45
N LEU A 180 0.27 9.83 -21.71
CA LEU A 180 -0.02 9.72 -20.28
C LEU A 180 -1.31 8.92 -20.01
N GLU A 181 -2.31 8.99 -20.90
CA GLU A 181 -3.49 8.12 -20.81
C GLU A 181 -3.11 6.65 -21.04
N LYS A 182 -2.30 6.37 -22.08
CA LYS A 182 -1.77 5.03 -22.32
C LYS A 182 -0.96 4.51 -21.14
N PHE A 183 -0.08 5.34 -20.57
CA PHE A 183 0.68 4.99 -19.36
C PHE A 183 -0.24 4.54 -18.22
N ALA A 184 -1.30 5.29 -17.90
CA ALA A 184 -2.26 4.92 -16.85
C ALA A 184 -2.96 3.59 -17.15
N GLN A 185 -3.32 3.33 -18.42
CA GLN A 185 -3.90 2.04 -18.84
C GLN A 185 -2.94 0.88 -18.65
N GLU A 186 -1.66 1.05 -19.00
CA GLU A 186 -0.65 0.01 -18.84
C GLU A 186 -0.30 -0.24 -17.36
N VAL A 187 -0.35 0.78 -16.50
CA VAL A 187 -0.27 0.61 -15.05
C VAL A 187 -1.39 -0.29 -14.56
N MET A 188 -2.63 0.04 -14.87
CA MET A 188 -3.79 -0.78 -14.47
C MET A 188 -3.70 -2.21 -14.99
N ALA A 189 -3.30 -2.39 -16.26
CA ALA A 189 -3.13 -3.69 -16.86
C ALA A 189 -2.00 -4.50 -16.19
N SER A 190 -0.92 -3.83 -15.73
CA SER A 190 0.18 -4.49 -15.02
C SER A 190 -0.26 -5.04 -13.67
N TRP A 191 -1.09 -4.30 -12.91
CA TRP A 191 -1.63 -4.77 -11.64
C TRP A 191 -2.59 -5.94 -11.81
N ARG A 192 -3.49 -5.87 -12.79
CA ARG A 192 -4.40 -6.99 -13.11
C ARG A 192 -3.67 -8.25 -13.54
N ALA A 193 -2.55 -8.10 -14.25
CA ALA A 193 -1.72 -9.25 -14.66
C ALA A 193 -1.07 -9.99 -13.49
N THR A 194 -0.91 -9.34 -12.33
CA THR A 194 -0.38 -9.95 -11.09
C THR A 194 -1.47 -10.37 -10.11
N GLY A 195 -2.75 -10.32 -10.53
CA GLY A 195 -3.90 -10.71 -9.71
C GLY A 195 -4.49 -9.59 -8.85
N GLY A 196 -3.96 -8.38 -8.94
CA GLY A 196 -4.53 -7.20 -8.30
C GLY A 196 -5.70 -6.60 -9.08
N GLU A 197 -6.44 -5.68 -8.46
CA GLU A 197 -7.51 -4.89 -9.10
C GLU A 197 -7.40 -3.41 -8.69
N PRO A 198 -7.03 -2.52 -9.62
CA PRO A 198 -6.95 -1.08 -9.34
C PRO A 198 -8.23 -0.50 -8.72
N ASP A 199 -9.39 -0.96 -9.18
CA ASP A 199 -10.69 -0.43 -8.74
C ASP A 199 -11.34 -1.26 -7.63
N VAL A 200 -10.54 -1.94 -6.82
CA VAL A 200 -10.95 -2.89 -5.77
C VAL A 200 -11.95 -2.32 -4.78
N ALA A 201 -11.88 -1.01 -4.51
CA ALA A 201 -12.78 -0.37 -3.53
C ALA A 201 -14.26 -0.53 -3.88
N ARG A 202 -14.61 -0.75 -5.14
CA ARG A 202 -15.99 -1.02 -5.56
C ARG A 202 -16.55 -2.31 -4.97
N ALA A 203 -15.70 -3.32 -4.74
CA ALA A 203 -16.09 -4.59 -4.16
C ALA A 203 -16.09 -4.59 -2.61
N LEU A 204 -15.28 -3.72 -1.98
CA LEU A 204 -15.05 -3.75 -0.53
C LEU A 204 -16.33 -3.67 0.31
N PRO A 205 -17.35 -2.83 0.01
CA PRO A 205 -18.56 -2.78 0.84
C PRO A 205 -19.34 -4.11 0.89
N GLY A 206 -19.33 -4.85 -0.21
CA GLY A 206 -19.92 -6.20 -0.27
C GLY A 206 -19.14 -7.20 0.58
N LEU A 207 -17.83 -7.25 0.36
CA LEU A 207 -16.92 -8.16 1.06
C LEU A 207 -16.88 -7.89 2.58
N LEU A 208 -16.90 -6.63 2.99
CA LEU A 208 -16.98 -6.24 4.40
C LEU A 208 -18.26 -6.78 5.07
N ARG A 209 -19.40 -6.67 4.40
CA ARG A 209 -20.66 -7.20 4.91
C ARG A 209 -20.62 -8.73 5.02
N GLU A 210 -20.05 -9.43 4.05
CA GLU A 210 -19.87 -10.88 4.08
C GLU A 210 -18.97 -11.34 5.23
N ALA A 211 -17.99 -10.53 5.61
CA ALA A 211 -17.10 -10.74 6.75
C ALA A 211 -17.70 -10.31 8.12
N GLY A 212 -19.01 -10.02 8.21
CA GLY A 212 -19.67 -9.62 9.44
C GLY A 212 -19.34 -8.20 9.89
N MET A 213 -19.03 -7.31 8.94
CA MET A 213 -18.77 -5.91 9.22
C MET A 213 -19.86 -5.00 8.65
N ARG A 214 -20.27 -4.01 9.41
CA ARG A 214 -21.20 -2.97 8.98
C ARG A 214 -20.45 -1.75 8.47
N VAL A 215 -20.64 -1.43 7.19
CA VAL A 215 -20.12 -0.19 6.61
C VAL A 215 -20.85 0.99 7.24
N LEU A 216 -20.09 1.95 7.77
CA LEU A 216 -20.59 3.15 8.43
C LEU A 216 -20.55 4.35 7.49
N GLU A 217 -19.43 4.53 6.79
CA GLU A 217 -19.17 5.68 5.93
C GLU A 217 -18.41 5.27 4.68
N ILE A 218 -18.70 5.95 3.58
CA ILE A 218 -17.93 5.87 2.33
C ILE A 218 -17.79 7.30 1.80
N HIS A 219 -16.53 7.77 1.66
CA HIS A 219 -16.23 9.08 1.12
C HIS A 219 -15.32 8.97 -0.10
N PRO A 220 -15.73 9.48 -1.28
CA PRO A 220 -14.84 9.61 -2.42
C PRO A 220 -13.80 10.69 -2.15
N ARG A 221 -12.55 10.38 -2.49
CA ARG A 221 -11.42 11.29 -2.35
C ARG A 221 -10.72 11.41 -3.71
N VAL A 222 -10.68 12.61 -4.22
CA VAL A 222 -10.02 12.97 -5.49
C VAL A 222 -9.50 14.40 -5.36
N ARG A 223 -8.39 14.69 -6.01
CA ARG A 223 -7.82 16.04 -6.09
C ARG A 223 -7.50 16.40 -7.53
N THR A 224 -7.65 17.68 -7.86
CA THR A 224 -7.11 18.24 -9.09
C THR A 224 -6.04 19.25 -8.68
N VAL A 225 -4.84 19.11 -9.24
CA VAL A 225 -3.63 19.85 -8.86
C VAL A 225 -2.94 20.42 -10.10
N ALA A 226 -2.22 21.52 -9.93
CA ALA A 226 -1.42 22.16 -10.96
C ALA A 226 0.09 21.99 -10.68
N PRO A 227 1.00 22.26 -11.62
CA PRO A 227 2.45 22.08 -11.45
C PRO A 227 3.07 22.81 -10.26
N ASN A 228 2.47 23.90 -9.79
CA ASN A 228 2.92 24.65 -8.62
C ASN A 228 2.35 24.12 -7.28
N ASP A 229 1.46 23.14 -7.29
CA ASP A 229 0.97 22.47 -6.07
C ASP A 229 2.01 21.44 -5.59
N TYR A 230 2.24 21.40 -4.27
CA TYR A 230 3.12 20.37 -3.68
C TYR A 230 2.72 18.95 -4.07
N ALA A 231 1.42 18.69 -4.19
CA ALA A 231 0.91 17.37 -4.55
C ALA A 231 1.19 16.96 -6.00
N TRP A 232 1.61 17.89 -6.88
CA TRP A 232 2.07 17.54 -8.23
C TRP A 232 3.29 16.63 -8.23
N GLN A 233 4.12 16.70 -7.21
CA GLN A 233 5.28 15.82 -7.07
C GLN A 233 4.89 14.33 -6.99
N TRP A 234 3.66 14.02 -6.57
CA TRP A 234 3.20 12.65 -6.47
C TRP A 234 3.05 11.96 -7.85
N PRO A 235 2.27 12.48 -8.83
CA PRO A 235 2.28 11.90 -10.17
C PRO A 235 3.65 11.99 -10.84
N ALA A 236 4.45 13.03 -10.60
CA ALA A 236 5.80 13.18 -11.14
C ALA A 236 6.68 11.98 -10.76
N SER A 237 6.85 11.73 -9.45
CA SER A 237 7.66 10.61 -8.97
C SER A 237 7.09 9.25 -9.39
N PHE A 238 5.78 9.12 -9.48
CA PHE A 238 5.14 7.88 -9.90
C PHE A 238 5.40 7.58 -11.39
N ILE A 239 5.27 8.57 -12.27
CA ILE A 239 5.48 8.40 -13.71
C ILE A 239 6.95 8.07 -14.00
N GLU A 240 7.89 8.80 -13.40
CA GLU A 240 9.33 8.59 -13.63
C GLU A 240 9.77 7.18 -13.28
N ILE A 241 9.36 6.66 -12.12
CA ILE A 241 9.72 5.31 -11.67
C ILE A 241 8.97 4.24 -12.49
N ASN A 242 7.67 4.42 -12.72
CA ASN A 242 6.87 3.38 -13.33
C ASN A 242 7.03 3.26 -14.84
N VAL A 243 7.52 4.28 -15.55
CA VAL A 243 7.92 4.13 -16.96
C VAL A 243 9.01 3.07 -17.10
N ALA A 244 10.06 3.13 -16.29
CA ALA A 244 11.12 2.12 -16.29
C ALA A 244 10.56 0.72 -15.96
N ARG A 245 9.70 0.65 -14.94
CA ARG A 245 9.09 -0.61 -14.53
C ARG A 245 8.19 -1.23 -15.62
N LEU A 246 7.38 -0.45 -16.31
CA LEU A 246 6.56 -0.92 -17.41
C LEU A 246 7.39 -1.38 -18.62
N GLN A 247 8.54 -0.76 -18.86
CA GLN A 247 9.50 -1.20 -19.88
C GLN A 247 10.12 -2.56 -19.49
N GLU A 248 10.55 -2.75 -18.26
CA GLU A 248 11.04 -4.05 -17.74
C GLU A 248 9.99 -5.17 -17.91
N LEU A 249 8.72 -4.84 -17.69
CA LEU A 249 7.60 -5.76 -17.85
C LEU A 249 7.17 -5.97 -19.30
N GLY A 250 7.83 -5.31 -20.27
CA GLY A 250 7.51 -5.37 -21.71
C GLY A 250 6.18 -4.74 -22.10
N ARG A 251 5.62 -3.87 -21.24
CA ARG A 251 4.34 -3.17 -21.47
C ARG A 251 4.49 -1.85 -22.20
N LEU A 252 5.64 -1.23 -22.09
CA LEU A 252 6.03 -0.06 -22.87
C LEU A 252 7.34 -0.36 -23.60
N THR A 253 7.40 0.02 -24.87
CA THR A 253 8.67 0.07 -25.60
C THR A 253 9.51 1.25 -25.12
N PRO A 254 10.84 1.28 -25.38
CA PRO A 254 11.67 2.45 -25.06
C PRO A 254 11.18 3.74 -25.71
N VAL A 255 10.61 3.67 -26.92
CA VAL A 255 10.05 4.82 -27.64
C VAL A 255 8.79 5.36 -26.93
N GLU A 256 7.88 4.48 -26.55
CA GLU A 256 6.67 4.87 -25.80
C GLU A 256 7.00 5.42 -24.43
N GLY A 257 7.95 4.83 -23.70
CA GLY A 257 8.41 5.37 -22.41
C GLY A 257 9.02 6.77 -22.55
N ALA A 258 9.83 7.00 -23.59
CA ALA A 258 10.38 8.32 -23.89
C ALA A 258 9.27 9.34 -24.21
N GLU A 259 8.21 8.91 -24.91
CA GLU A 259 7.05 9.73 -25.23
C GLU A 259 6.27 10.13 -23.98
N VAL A 260 6.00 9.17 -23.06
CA VAL A 260 5.36 9.43 -21.77
C VAL A 260 6.14 10.49 -20.98
N LEU A 261 7.46 10.32 -20.86
CA LEU A 261 8.30 11.29 -20.13
C LEU A 261 8.33 12.66 -20.81
N ARG A 262 8.32 12.71 -22.15
CA ARG A 262 8.28 13.95 -22.93
C ARG A 262 6.97 14.71 -22.68
N GLU A 263 5.82 14.03 -22.76
CA GLU A 263 4.51 14.62 -22.51
C GLU A 263 4.35 15.07 -21.05
N PHE A 264 4.90 14.30 -20.11
CA PHE A 264 4.89 14.69 -18.71
C PHE A 264 5.71 15.97 -18.48
N ARG A 265 6.95 16.07 -19.01
CA ARG A 265 7.77 17.28 -18.91
C ARG A 265 7.08 18.50 -19.55
N ALA A 266 6.35 18.30 -20.65
CA ALA A 266 5.56 19.36 -21.26
C ALA A 266 4.40 19.79 -20.37
N ALA A 267 3.77 18.86 -19.64
CA ALA A 267 2.75 19.19 -18.65
C ALA A 267 3.31 19.93 -17.45
N ASP A 268 4.47 19.49 -16.95
CA ASP A 268 5.18 20.10 -15.82
C ASP A 268 5.62 21.54 -16.08
N ALA A 269 6.05 21.82 -17.33
CA ALA A 269 6.49 23.15 -17.75
C ALA A 269 5.34 24.10 -18.09
N ASP A 270 4.10 23.61 -18.22
CA ASP A 270 2.93 24.41 -18.60
C ASP A 270 2.09 24.74 -17.36
N PRO A 271 2.07 26.00 -16.89
CA PRO A 271 1.29 26.41 -15.72
C PRO A 271 -0.24 26.27 -15.90
N GLN A 272 -0.71 26.05 -17.12
CA GLN A 272 -2.13 25.79 -17.42
C GLN A 272 -2.47 24.29 -17.39
N SER A 273 -1.49 23.43 -17.16
CA SER A 273 -1.72 22.00 -16.99
C SER A 273 -2.37 21.71 -15.64
N TRP A 274 -3.24 20.68 -15.62
CA TRP A 274 -3.87 20.14 -14.43
C TRP A 274 -3.75 18.63 -14.43
N PHE A 275 -3.70 18.06 -13.25
CA PHE A 275 -3.75 16.63 -13.05
C PHE A 275 -4.83 16.27 -12.04
N THR A 276 -5.74 15.37 -12.43
CA THR A 276 -6.72 14.76 -11.52
C THR A 276 -6.18 13.42 -11.04
N THR A 277 -6.14 13.24 -9.73
CA THR A 277 -5.64 12.01 -9.11
C THR A 277 -6.59 10.84 -9.36
N PRO A 278 -6.11 9.58 -9.32
CA PRO A 278 -7.00 8.44 -9.19
C PRO A 278 -7.95 8.64 -8.01
N MET A 279 -9.24 8.44 -8.25
CA MET A 279 -10.22 8.49 -7.18
C MET A 279 -10.10 7.25 -6.30
N PHE A 280 -10.04 7.45 -4.99
CA PHE A 280 -10.15 6.36 -4.03
C PHE A 280 -11.33 6.57 -3.09
N LEU A 281 -11.79 5.49 -2.50
CA LEU A 281 -12.78 5.53 -1.44
C LEU A 281 -12.09 5.40 -0.09
N GLU A 282 -12.46 6.28 0.81
CA GLU A 282 -12.27 6.13 2.24
C GLU A 282 -13.49 5.38 2.76
N ILE A 283 -13.28 4.15 3.24
CA ILE A 283 -14.34 3.27 3.72
C ILE A 283 -14.11 2.98 5.19
N ILE A 284 -15.13 3.22 6.01
CA ILE A 284 -15.11 2.94 7.45
C ILE A 284 -16.16 1.90 7.74
N ALA A 285 -15.75 0.77 8.32
CA ALA A 285 -16.63 -0.30 8.71
C ALA A 285 -16.39 -0.72 10.16
N ARG A 286 -17.43 -1.25 10.81
CA ARG A 286 -17.40 -1.71 12.20
C ARG A 286 -17.65 -3.21 12.26
N ARG A 287 -16.83 -3.93 13.02
CA ARG A 287 -17.11 -5.33 13.34
C ARG A 287 -18.32 -5.42 14.24
N GLU A 288 -19.31 -6.24 13.85
CA GLU A 288 -20.50 -6.54 14.65
C GLU A 288 -20.26 -7.62 15.71
#